data_36b99a73d584032a8473bdd485d5d57d
#
_entry.id   36b99a73d584032a8473bdd485d5d57d
#
_cell.length_a   1.000
_cell.length_b   1.000
_cell.length_c   1.000
_cell.angle_alpha   90.00
_cell.angle_beta   90.00
_cell.angle_gamma   90.00
#
_symmetry.space_group_name_H-M   'P 1'
#
loop_
_entity.id
_entity.type
_entity.pdbx_description
1 polymer ?
#
loop_
_entity_poly.entity_id
_entity_poly.type
_entity_poly.pdbx_seq_one_letter_code
_entity_poly.pdbx_strand_id
1 'polypeptide(L)'
;PCPALKELGEFILTPDEEAALNRANHDWFMRSAAKRTNQINPDLAQSLGTYELSHRLNIFIQEATGLGLIRERDAFHYLYLRLTHPQQYFLNDSPLRTVLSNRAIDARQRLAESEARLKQLVSESA
;
A
#
# COMPACT_ATOMS: atom_id res chain seq x y z
N PRO A 1 -6.35 25.41 8.08
CA PRO A 1 -7.37 24.81 7.23
C PRO A 1 -7.90 23.51 7.80
N CYS A 2 -7.02 22.78 8.44
CA CYS A 2 -7.40 21.48 8.95
C CYS A 2 -8.54 21.53 9.97
N PRO A 3 -8.57 22.47 10.92
CA PRO A 3 -9.70 22.53 11.85
C PRO A 3 -11.03 22.72 11.15
N ALA A 4 -11.06 23.58 10.13
CA ALA A 4 -12.28 23.80 9.38
C ALA A 4 -12.71 22.55 8.61
N LEU A 5 -11.74 21.85 8.04
CA LEU A 5 -12.02 20.60 7.33
C LEU A 5 -12.50 19.52 8.26
N LYS A 6 -11.94 19.46 9.47
CA LYS A 6 -12.41 18.52 10.47
C LYS A 6 -13.84 18.79 10.89
N GLU A 7 -14.16 20.08 11.10
CA GLU A 7 -15.51 20.45 11.45
C GLU A 7 -16.48 20.10 10.33
N LEU A 8 -16.08 20.34 9.09
CA LEU A 8 -16.89 19.95 7.95
C LEU A 8 -17.03 18.44 7.85
N GLY A 9 -16.01 17.71 8.24
CA GLY A 9 -16.04 16.26 8.24
C GLY A 9 -17.02 15.68 9.24
N GLU A 10 -17.41 16.46 10.23
CA GLU A 10 -18.43 16.03 11.18
C GLU A 10 -19.83 16.14 10.59
N PHE A 11 -19.99 16.96 9.54
CA PHE A 11 -21.25 17.02 8.84
C PHE A 11 -21.42 15.77 7.99
N ILE A 12 -22.65 15.34 7.90
CA ILE A 12 -22.97 14.15 7.14
C ILE A 12 -22.84 14.46 5.65
N LEU A 13 -21.88 13.80 5.01
CA LEU A 13 -21.77 13.84 3.56
C LEU A 13 -22.80 12.90 2.97
N THR A 14 -23.31 13.25 1.81
CA THR A 14 -24.16 12.32 1.07
C THR A 14 -23.28 11.16 0.59
N PRO A 15 -23.86 9.98 0.35
CA PRO A 15 -23.07 8.85 -0.17
C PRO A 15 -22.33 9.20 -1.47
N ASP A 16 -22.92 10.02 -2.34
CA ASP A 16 -22.27 10.43 -3.58
C ASP A 16 -21.08 11.34 -3.33
N GLU A 17 -21.21 12.29 -2.40
CA GLU A 17 -20.13 13.19 -2.04
C GLU A 17 -18.98 12.42 -1.39
N GLU A 18 -19.29 11.49 -0.51
CA GLU A 18 -18.30 10.66 0.15
C GLU A 18 -17.55 9.79 -0.86
N ALA A 19 -18.27 9.17 -1.80
CA ALA A 19 -17.67 8.37 -2.85
C ALA A 19 -16.75 9.20 -3.75
N ALA A 20 -17.18 10.43 -4.10
CA ALA A 20 -16.38 11.31 -4.92
C ALA A 20 -15.08 11.71 -4.20
N LEU A 21 -15.16 12.03 -2.92
CA LEU A 21 -13.99 12.37 -2.12
C LEU A 21 -13.03 11.19 -2.02
N ASN A 22 -13.56 10.00 -1.80
CA ASN A 22 -12.73 8.79 -1.72
C ASN A 22 -12.03 8.49 -3.04
N ARG A 23 -12.71 8.70 -4.17
CA ARG A 23 -12.07 8.53 -5.49
C ARG A 23 -10.96 9.55 -5.71
N ALA A 24 -11.19 10.79 -5.34
CA ALA A 24 -10.17 11.84 -5.47
C ALA A 24 -8.94 11.53 -4.62
N ASN A 25 -9.14 11.06 -3.40
CA ASN A 25 -8.06 10.66 -2.51
C ASN A 25 -7.31 9.46 -3.06
N HIS A 26 -8.03 8.51 -3.63
CA HIS A 26 -7.43 7.34 -4.24
C HIS A 26 -6.54 7.73 -5.42
N ASP A 27 -7.05 8.58 -6.32
CA ASP A 27 -6.30 9.02 -7.48
C ASP A 27 -5.04 9.79 -7.07
N TRP A 28 -5.17 10.66 -6.08
CA TRP A 28 -4.04 11.42 -5.55
C TRP A 28 -2.99 10.47 -4.97
N PHE A 29 -3.44 9.51 -4.19
CA PHE A 29 -2.54 8.53 -3.58
C PHE A 29 -1.81 7.71 -4.64
N MET A 30 -2.52 7.28 -5.67
CA MET A 30 -1.94 6.50 -6.76
C MET A 30 -0.85 7.29 -7.49
N ARG A 31 -1.11 8.56 -7.80
CA ARG A 31 -0.10 9.41 -8.45
C ARG A 31 1.08 9.65 -7.54
N SER A 32 0.84 9.88 -6.26
CA SER A 32 1.89 10.08 -5.28
C SER A 32 2.74 8.83 -5.12
N ALA A 33 2.12 7.66 -5.08
CA ALA A 33 2.82 6.39 -4.97
C ALA A 33 3.68 6.10 -6.19
N ALA A 34 3.16 6.37 -7.39
CA ALA A 34 3.92 6.19 -8.62
C ALA A 34 5.14 7.11 -8.66
N LYS A 35 4.94 8.38 -8.30
CA LYS A 35 6.03 9.35 -8.25
C LYS A 35 7.09 8.94 -7.25
N ARG A 36 6.67 8.51 -6.06
CA ARG A 36 7.59 8.09 -5.02
C ARG A 36 8.37 6.84 -5.42
N THR A 37 7.71 5.89 -6.06
CA THR A 37 8.37 4.68 -6.57
C THR A 37 9.43 5.05 -7.58
N ASN A 38 9.13 5.98 -8.49
CA ASN A 38 10.08 6.43 -9.48
C ASN A 38 11.28 7.14 -8.84
N GLN A 39 11.06 7.87 -7.75
CA GLN A 39 12.14 8.54 -7.02
C GLN A 39 13.05 7.57 -6.27
N ILE A 40 12.45 6.55 -5.65
CA ILE A 40 13.19 5.59 -4.84
C ILE A 40 13.88 4.54 -5.71
N ASN A 41 13.20 4.08 -6.74
CA ASN A 41 13.69 3.01 -7.58
C ASN A 41 13.32 3.26 -9.04
N PRO A 42 14.02 4.21 -9.69
CA PRO A 42 13.70 4.57 -11.08
C PRO A 42 13.86 3.41 -12.06
N ASP A 43 14.80 2.50 -11.80
CA ASP A 43 14.99 1.35 -12.68
C ASP A 43 13.77 0.44 -12.69
N LEU A 44 13.18 0.20 -11.52
CA LEU A 44 11.97 -0.60 -11.42
C LEU A 44 10.82 0.08 -12.14
N ALA A 45 10.62 1.38 -11.90
CA ALA A 45 9.55 2.14 -12.52
C ALA A 45 9.69 2.15 -14.05
N GLN A 46 10.91 2.33 -14.55
CA GLN A 46 11.17 2.33 -15.98
C GLN A 46 10.97 0.94 -16.58
N SER A 47 11.40 -0.09 -15.88
CA SER A 47 11.26 -1.48 -16.33
C SER A 47 9.79 -1.88 -16.51
N LEU A 48 8.93 -1.46 -15.58
CA LEU A 48 7.51 -1.76 -15.66
C LEU A 48 6.77 -0.91 -16.68
N GLY A 49 7.15 0.36 -16.81
CA GLY A 49 6.44 1.33 -17.61
C GLY A 49 5.25 1.91 -16.85
N THR A 50 4.77 3.05 -17.34
CA THR A 50 3.72 3.81 -16.65
C THR A 50 2.42 3.00 -16.45
N TYR A 51 1.99 2.32 -17.50
CA TYR A 51 0.73 1.58 -17.46
C TYR A 51 0.81 0.41 -16.47
N GLU A 52 1.86 -0.41 -16.59
CA GLU A 52 2.01 -1.58 -15.73
C GLU A 52 2.22 -1.18 -14.27
N LEU A 53 2.99 -0.13 -14.03
CA LEU A 53 3.19 0.36 -12.67
C LEU A 53 1.86 0.80 -12.05
N SER A 54 1.07 1.59 -12.77
CA SER A 54 -0.24 2.02 -12.29
C SER A 54 -1.18 0.86 -12.04
N HIS A 55 -1.16 -0.12 -12.94
CA HIS A 55 -2.01 -1.30 -12.80
C HIS A 55 -1.66 -2.10 -11.54
N ARG A 56 -0.38 -2.34 -11.30
CA ARG A 56 0.07 -3.06 -10.12
C ARG A 56 -0.20 -2.29 -8.84
N LEU A 57 0.02 -0.98 -8.84
CA LEU A 57 -0.27 -0.14 -7.68
C LEU A 57 -1.76 -0.21 -7.32
N ASN A 58 -2.62 -0.18 -8.32
CA ASN A 58 -4.06 -0.26 -8.08
C ASN A 58 -4.45 -1.60 -7.41
N ILE A 59 -3.90 -2.69 -7.89
CA ILE A 59 -4.16 -4.01 -7.30
C ILE A 59 -3.65 -4.05 -5.86
N PHE A 60 -2.44 -3.58 -5.63
CA PHE A 60 -1.81 -3.67 -4.31
C PHE A 60 -2.45 -2.73 -3.29
N ILE A 61 -2.96 -1.56 -3.73
CA ILE A 61 -3.68 -0.68 -2.80
C ILE A 61 -4.99 -1.32 -2.34
N GLN A 62 -5.64 -2.07 -3.20
CA GLN A 62 -6.84 -2.81 -2.82
C GLN A 62 -6.51 -3.89 -1.80
N GLU A 63 -5.39 -4.58 -1.98
CA GLU A 63 -4.92 -5.56 -1.00
C GLU A 63 -4.61 -4.90 0.34
N ALA A 64 -3.91 -3.77 0.32
CA ALA A 64 -3.58 -3.04 1.54
C ALA A 64 -4.83 -2.61 2.29
N THR A 65 -5.83 -2.12 1.57
CA THR A 65 -7.10 -1.73 2.18
C THR A 65 -7.78 -2.93 2.83
N GLY A 66 -7.78 -4.07 2.17
CA GLY A 66 -8.33 -5.30 2.71
C GLY A 66 -7.61 -5.79 3.96
N LEU A 67 -6.32 -5.48 4.08
CA LEU A 67 -5.52 -5.82 5.26
C LEU A 67 -5.64 -4.79 6.38
N GLY A 68 -6.34 -3.69 6.13
CA GLY A 68 -6.50 -2.63 7.12
C GLY A 68 -5.34 -1.65 7.16
N LEU A 69 -4.51 -1.62 6.12
CA LEU A 69 -3.38 -0.70 6.00
C LEU A 69 -3.88 0.57 5.33
N ILE A 70 -4.62 1.39 6.08
CA ILE A 70 -5.34 2.53 5.53
C ILE A 70 -4.56 3.84 5.56
N ARG A 71 -3.49 3.91 6.36
CA ARG A 71 -2.64 5.11 6.39
C ARG A 71 -1.75 5.12 5.16
N GLU A 72 -1.56 6.30 4.57
CA GLU A 72 -0.76 6.43 3.35
C GLU A 72 0.63 5.82 3.47
N ARG A 73 1.31 6.08 4.59
CA ARG A 73 2.65 5.55 4.82
C ARG A 73 2.66 4.03 4.82
N ASP A 74 1.70 3.44 5.54
CA ASP A 74 1.63 1.99 5.66
C ASP A 74 1.22 1.35 4.34
N ALA A 75 0.25 1.95 3.67
CA ALA A 75 -0.18 1.46 2.36
C ALA A 75 0.96 1.52 1.36
N PHE A 76 1.70 2.62 1.32
CA PHE A 76 2.84 2.73 0.41
C PHE A 76 3.93 1.72 0.75
N HIS A 77 4.23 1.51 2.03
CA HIS A 77 5.20 0.52 2.46
C HIS A 77 4.82 -0.87 1.92
N TYR A 78 3.56 -1.23 2.07
CA TYR A 78 3.05 -2.50 1.54
C TYR A 78 3.19 -2.58 0.01
N LEU A 79 2.78 -1.52 -0.68
CA LEU A 79 2.89 -1.44 -2.14
C LEU A 79 4.33 -1.68 -2.58
N TYR A 80 5.27 -1.02 -1.92
CA TYR A 80 6.67 -1.12 -2.29
C TYR A 80 7.22 -2.53 -2.05
N LEU A 81 6.84 -3.16 -0.94
CA LEU A 81 7.23 -4.54 -0.69
C LEU A 81 6.70 -5.48 -1.77
N ARG A 82 5.44 -5.27 -2.19
CA ARG A 82 4.84 -6.09 -3.25
C ARG A 82 5.53 -5.88 -4.59
N LEU A 83 5.97 -4.67 -4.88
CA LEU A 83 6.65 -4.36 -6.14
C LEU A 83 8.06 -4.94 -6.18
N THR A 84 8.73 -5.04 -5.05
CA THR A 84 10.14 -5.40 -5.00
C THR A 84 10.42 -6.85 -4.64
N HIS A 85 9.38 -7.63 -4.32
CA HIS A 85 9.54 -9.05 -3.94
C HIS A 85 8.63 -9.93 -4.78
N PRO A 86 9.01 -11.20 -5.02
CA PRO A 86 8.18 -12.14 -5.79
C PRO A 86 6.80 -12.31 -5.18
N GLN A 87 5.79 -12.33 -6.03
CA GLN A 87 4.40 -12.50 -5.62
C GLN A 87 4.19 -13.80 -4.84
N GLN A 88 4.91 -14.85 -5.19
CA GLN A 88 4.74 -16.16 -4.57
C GLN A 88 5.03 -16.14 -3.07
N TYR A 89 5.89 -15.24 -2.60
CA TYR A 89 6.14 -15.12 -1.16
C TYR A 89 4.87 -14.70 -0.42
N PHE A 90 4.12 -13.76 -1.01
CA PHE A 90 2.90 -13.25 -0.39
C PHE A 90 1.75 -14.25 -0.45
N LEU A 91 1.79 -15.14 -1.42
CA LEU A 91 0.74 -16.15 -1.58
C LEU A 91 1.00 -17.42 -0.78
N ASN A 92 2.26 -17.81 -0.66
CA ASN A 92 2.60 -19.14 -0.17
C ASN A 92 3.31 -19.17 1.18
N ASP A 93 3.95 -18.08 1.60
CA ASP A 93 4.67 -18.08 2.87
C ASP A 93 3.70 -17.87 4.04
N SER A 94 3.50 -18.92 4.83
CA SER A 94 2.55 -18.88 5.94
C SER A 94 2.91 -17.86 7.02
N PRO A 95 4.16 -17.76 7.50
CA PRO A 95 4.53 -16.73 8.47
C PRO A 95 4.25 -15.31 7.98
N LEU A 96 4.58 -15.02 6.71
CA LEU A 96 4.35 -13.71 6.13
C LEU A 96 2.85 -13.38 6.09
N ARG A 97 2.05 -14.32 5.63
CA ARG A 97 0.61 -14.13 5.53
C ARG A 97 -0.02 -13.94 6.91
N THR A 98 0.43 -14.69 7.88
CA THR A 98 -0.08 -14.58 9.25
C THR A 98 0.20 -13.21 9.83
N VAL A 99 1.41 -12.70 9.67
CA VAL A 99 1.79 -11.37 10.18
C VAL A 99 0.95 -10.28 9.50
N LEU A 100 0.85 -10.32 8.18
CA LEU A 100 0.11 -9.31 7.43
C LEU A 100 -1.38 -9.29 7.80
N SER A 101 -1.94 -10.45 8.11
CA SER A 101 -3.38 -10.57 8.43
C SER A 101 -3.70 -10.32 9.90
N ASN A 102 -2.70 -10.25 10.76
CA ASN A 102 -2.94 -10.13 12.20
C ASN A 102 -3.23 -8.68 12.60
N ARG A 103 -4.51 -8.35 12.64
CA ARG A 103 -4.96 -6.99 12.97
C ARG A 103 -4.78 -6.62 14.44
N ALA A 104 -4.41 -7.58 15.29
CA ALA A 104 -4.08 -7.29 16.67
C ALA A 104 -2.73 -6.57 16.80
N ILE A 105 -1.89 -6.67 15.77
CA ILE A 105 -0.59 -6.01 15.73
C ILE A 105 -0.73 -4.71 14.93
N ASP A 106 -0.08 -3.64 15.41
CA ASP A 106 -0.06 -2.37 14.72
C ASP A 106 0.45 -2.51 13.28
N ALA A 107 -0.10 -1.71 12.36
CA ALA A 107 0.23 -1.80 10.94
C ALA A 107 1.73 -1.61 10.68
N ARG A 108 2.35 -0.64 11.35
CA ARG A 108 3.78 -0.39 11.18
C ARG A 108 4.60 -1.61 11.60
N GLN A 109 4.23 -2.22 12.72
CA GLN A 109 4.92 -3.41 13.19
C GLN A 109 4.71 -4.59 12.25
N ARG A 110 3.48 -4.77 11.74
CA ARG A 110 3.20 -5.83 10.76
C ARG A 110 4.10 -5.68 9.53
N LEU A 111 4.25 -4.45 9.05
CA LEU A 111 5.07 -4.19 7.87
C LEU A 111 6.56 -4.40 8.15
N ALA A 112 7.03 -3.99 9.33
CA ALA A 112 8.42 -4.20 9.71
C ALA A 112 8.75 -5.69 9.80
N GLU A 113 7.88 -6.48 10.42
CA GLU A 113 8.07 -7.93 10.53
C GLU A 113 7.97 -8.61 9.18
N SER A 114 7.06 -8.12 8.32
CA SER A 114 6.92 -8.65 6.95
C SER A 114 8.18 -8.39 6.14
N GLU A 115 8.74 -7.20 6.27
CA GLU A 115 9.98 -6.86 5.56
C GLU A 115 11.13 -7.74 6.03
N ALA A 116 11.25 -7.97 7.34
CA ALA A 116 12.27 -8.86 7.89
C ALA A 116 12.11 -10.28 7.34
N ARG A 117 10.88 -10.77 7.30
CA ARG A 117 10.59 -12.10 6.75
C ARG A 117 10.94 -12.20 5.27
N LEU A 118 10.62 -11.15 4.50
CA LEU A 118 10.95 -11.12 3.07
C LEU A 118 12.46 -11.14 2.85
N LYS A 119 13.20 -10.40 3.66
CA LYS A 119 14.68 -10.43 3.58
C LYS A 119 15.21 -11.82 3.87
N GLN A 120 14.63 -12.50 4.83
CA GLN A 120 15.00 -13.87 5.15
C GLN A 120 14.72 -14.81 3.99
N LEU A 121 13.54 -14.69 3.36
CA LEU A 121 13.17 -15.53 2.22
C LEU A 121 14.11 -15.31 1.03
N VAL A 122 14.46 -14.06 0.75
CA VAL A 122 15.43 -13.76 -0.31
C VAL A 122 16.77 -14.38 -0.01
N SER A 123 17.23 -14.29 1.23
CA SER A 123 18.50 -14.87 1.65
C SER A 123 18.50 -16.40 1.51
N GLU A 124 17.40 -17.04 1.86
CA GLU A 124 17.27 -18.49 1.74
C GLU A 124 17.20 -18.95 0.29
N SER A 125 16.66 -18.11 -0.59
CA SER A 125 16.57 -18.42 -2.02
C SER A 125 17.90 -18.23 -2.75
N ALA A 126 18.79 -17.43 -2.19
CA ALA A 126 20.09 -17.19 -2.79
C ALA A 126 21.03 -18.37 -2.47
#